data_593c23853e28c565abd736b6053196dc
#
_entry.id   593c23853e28c565abd736b6053196dc
#
_cell.length_a   1.000
_cell.length_b   1.000
_cell.length_c   1.000
_cell.angle_alpha   90.00
_cell.angle_beta   90.00
_cell.angle_gamma   90.00
#
_symmetry.space_group_name_H-M   'P 1'
#
loop_
_entity.id
_entity.type
_entity.pdbx_description
1 polymer ?
#
loop_
_entity_poly.entity_id
_entity_poly.type
_entity_poly.pdbx_seq_one_letter_code
_entity_poly.pdbx_strand_id
1 'polypeptide(L)'
;MRIGLISDVHGNLPALETVLSDMPDVDTIVCVGDVIGYNPWPAACVERVRDVASVTVQGNHDRTVRTPETYRGNQMAYAGLEYALEELSEDQLTWLDSLPRKATVGDDRFMIVHDHPEIQDRYVMPHMFSSLWSYVEEYDGLALGHTHVQHKEVDGGRVLVNPGSVGQPRDEDQRAAYAVLDTETVSVDLHRVNYDIDRVINKVEEVGLPKRVGTRLLDGS
;
A
#
# COMPACT_ATOMS: atom_id res chain seq x y z
N MET A 1 12.32 -13.43 -12.38
CA MET A 1 12.54 -12.63 -11.16
C MET A 1 11.27 -12.63 -10.33
N ARG A 2 11.40 -12.81 -9.02
CA ARG A 2 10.26 -12.74 -8.07
C ARG A 2 10.23 -11.41 -7.36
N ILE A 3 9.10 -10.73 -7.40
CA ILE A 3 8.91 -9.40 -6.81
C ILE A 3 7.85 -9.47 -5.71
N GLY A 4 8.21 -9.09 -4.48
CA GLY A 4 7.24 -8.87 -3.40
C GLY A 4 6.51 -7.54 -3.62
N LEU A 5 5.19 -7.55 -3.65
CA LEU A 5 4.35 -6.36 -3.80
C LEU A 5 3.66 -6.05 -2.47
N ILE A 6 3.94 -4.90 -1.89
CA ILE A 6 3.25 -4.35 -0.71
C ILE A 6 2.57 -3.04 -1.07
N SER A 7 1.46 -2.71 -0.44
CA SER A 7 0.71 -1.47 -0.65
C SER A 7 -0.03 -1.06 0.61
N ASP A 8 -0.37 0.23 0.70
CA ASP A 8 -1.28 0.74 1.71
C ASP A 8 -0.85 0.31 3.14
N VAL A 9 0.43 0.60 3.47
CA VAL A 9 1.06 0.27 4.76
C VAL A 9 0.45 1.11 5.88
N HIS A 10 0.13 2.36 5.56
CA HIS A 10 -0.60 3.27 6.44
C HIS A 10 -0.07 3.33 7.88
N GLY A 11 1.25 3.39 8.05
CA GLY A 11 1.84 3.53 9.38
C GLY A 11 1.61 2.34 10.32
N ASN A 12 1.24 1.17 9.80
CA ASN A 12 1.01 -0.05 10.59
C ASN A 12 2.27 -0.92 10.64
N LEU A 13 3.22 -0.55 11.50
CA LEU A 13 4.49 -1.26 11.63
C LEU A 13 4.32 -2.74 12.02
N PRO A 14 3.46 -3.12 12.98
CA PRO A 14 3.24 -4.54 13.31
C PRO A 14 2.82 -5.38 12.11
N ALA A 15 1.93 -4.86 11.25
CA ALA A 15 1.51 -5.54 10.03
C ALA A 15 2.64 -5.62 9.01
N LEU A 16 3.37 -4.51 8.79
CA LEU A 16 4.49 -4.46 7.86
C LEU A 16 5.59 -5.48 8.23
N GLU A 17 6.02 -5.50 9.48
CA GLU A 17 7.05 -6.45 9.94
C GLU A 17 6.58 -7.90 9.80
N THR A 18 5.31 -8.16 10.08
CA THR A 18 4.75 -9.50 9.91
C THR A 18 4.73 -9.92 8.43
N VAL A 19 4.29 -9.04 7.53
CA VAL A 19 4.32 -9.29 6.08
C VAL A 19 5.73 -9.56 5.58
N LEU A 20 6.70 -8.74 5.99
CA LEU A 20 8.10 -8.92 5.59
C LEU A 20 8.70 -10.24 6.11
N SER A 21 8.27 -10.70 7.28
CA SER A 21 8.70 -11.98 7.86
C SER A 21 8.03 -13.19 7.22
N ASP A 22 6.76 -13.06 6.77
CA ASP A 22 5.98 -14.14 6.14
C ASP A 22 6.31 -14.29 4.64
N MET A 23 6.78 -13.20 4.02
CA MET A 23 7.08 -13.15 2.59
C MET A 23 8.15 -14.20 2.22
N PRO A 24 7.88 -15.07 1.23
CA PRO A 24 8.88 -16.02 0.77
C PRO A 24 10.07 -15.28 0.13
N ASP A 25 11.16 -16.01 -0.12
CA ASP A 25 12.33 -15.42 -0.79
C ASP A 25 11.92 -14.77 -2.11
N VAL A 26 12.20 -13.47 -2.23
CA VAL A 26 11.99 -12.65 -3.42
C VAL A 26 13.28 -11.93 -3.79
N ASP A 27 13.46 -11.61 -5.07
CA ASP A 27 14.65 -10.90 -5.55
C ASP A 27 14.60 -9.41 -5.16
N THR A 28 13.40 -8.85 -5.04
CA THR A 28 13.18 -7.44 -4.67
C THR A 28 11.78 -7.23 -4.13
N ILE A 29 11.59 -6.11 -3.38
CA ILE A 29 10.29 -5.65 -2.89
C ILE A 29 9.95 -4.32 -3.55
N VAL A 30 8.67 -4.15 -3.89
CA VAL A 30 8.09 -2.94 -4.47
C VAL A 30 6.94 -2.49 -3.60
N CYS A 31 6.93 -1.20 -3.23
CA CYS A 31 5.82 -0.58 -2.51
C CYS A 31 4.94 0.24 -3.47
N VAL A 32 3.65 -0.09 -3.50
CA VAL A 32 2.66 0.51 -4.39
C VAL A 32 2.02 1.77 -3.77
N GLY A 33 2.68 2.39 -2.78
CA GLY A 33 2.28 3.67 -2.17
C GLY A 33 1.46 3.55 -0.88
N ASP A 34 1.10 4.71 -0.35
CA ASP A 34 0.43 4.91 0.94
C ASP A 34 1.19 4.26 2.11
N VAL A 35 2.44 4.71 2.26
CA VAL A 35 3.31 4.27 3.35
C VAL A 35 2.81 4.79 4.69
N ILE A 36 2.28 6.02 4.71
CA ILE A 36 1.86 6.73 5.93
C ILE A 36 0.33 6.97 5.99
N GLY A 37 -0.12 7.54 7.09
CA GLY A 37 -1.52 7.84 7.37
C GLY A 37 -2.18 6.79 8.26
N TYR A 38 -3.32 7.11 8.85
CA TYR A 38 -4.12 6.31 9.77
C TYR A 38 -3.39 5.84 11.03
N ASN A 39 -2.46 4.86 10.94
CA ASN A 39 -1.91 4.16 12.10
C ASN A 39 -0.65 4.84 12.67
N PRO A 40 -0.25 4.50 13.92
CA PRO A 40 0.61 5.35 14.75
C PRO A 40 2.13 5.12 14.63
N TRP A 41 2.65 4.56 13.53
CA TRP A 41 4.10 4.42 13.30
C TRP A 41 4.56 4.95 11.94
N PRO A 42 4.21 6.21 11.56
CA PRO A 42 4.55 6.71 10.23
C PRO A 42 6.06 6.75 9.99
N ALA A 43 6.84 7.30 10.92
CA ALA A 43 8.29 7.43 10.77
C ALA A 43 8.99 6.07 10.65
N ALA A 44 8.61 5.10 11.50
CA ALA A 44 9.19 3.76 11.45
C ALA A 44 8.83 3.02 10.16
N CYS A 45 7.60 3.19 9.63
CA CYS A 45 7.20 2.61 8.36
C CYS A 45 7.94 3.23 7.18
N VAL A 46 8.16 4.55 7.17
CA VAL A 46 8.98 5.22 6.15
C VAL A 46 10.39 4.64 6.13
N GLU A 47 11.07 4.58 7.28
CA GLU A 47 12.43 4.00 7.35
C GLU A 47 12.46 2.54 6.87
N ARG A 48 11.48 1.75 7.31
CA ARG A 48 11.43 0.34 6.96
C ARG A 48 11.18 0.12 5.46
N VAL A 49 10.27 0.89 4.84
CA VAL A 49 10.01 0.81 3.40
C VAL A 49 11.23 1.30 2.61
N ARG A 50 11.89 2.39 3.02
CA ARG A 50 13.16 2.86 2.41
C ARG A 50 14.26 1.80 2.43
N ASP A 51 14.33 1.02 3.50
CA ASP A 51 15.35 -0.02 3.68
C ASP A 51 15.10 -1.24 2.79
N VAL A 52 13.84 -1.65 2.59
CA VAL A 52 13.52 -2.93 1.93
C VAL A 52 13.02 -2.80 0.50
N ALA A 53 12.37 -1.70 0.13
CA ALA A 53 11.77 -1.55 -1.19
C ALA A 53 12.75 -0.89 -2.19
N SER A 54 13.00 -1.56 -3.30
CA SER A 54 13.82 -1.01 -4.40
C SER A 54 13.09 0.09 -5.19
N VAL A 55 11.76 0.01 -5.23
CA VAL A 55 10.87 0.97 -5.88
C VAL A 55 9.69 1.24 -4.97
N THR A 56 9.36 2.51 -4.80
CA THR A 56 8.14 2.98 -4.12
C THR A 56 7.48 4.04 -5.00
N VAL A 57 6.19 3.90 -5.29
CA VAL A 57 5.41 4.96 -5.92
C VAL A 57 4.64 5.76 -4.86
N GLN A 58 4.29 7.00 -5.19
CA GLN A 58 3.59 7.88 -4.26
C GLN A 58 2.10 7.56 -4.20
N GLY A 59 1.58 7.28 -2.99
CA GLY A 59 0.15 7.20 -2.71
C GLY A 59 -0.47 8.58 -2.42
N ASN A 60 -1.79 8.61 -2.28
CA ASN A 60 -2.50 9.86 -1.99
C ASN A 60 -2.24 10.39 -0.57
N HIS A 61 -2.05 9.51 0.42
CA HIS A 61 -1.66 9.92 1.77
C HIS A 61 -0.22 10.44 1.81
N ASP A 62 0.71 9.79 1.11
CA ASP A 62 2.10 10.22 1.01
C ASP A 62 2.20 11.63 0.42
N ARG A 63 1.45 11.89 -0.66
CA ARG A 63 1.40 13.18 -1.36
C ARG A 63 0.80 14.30 -0.53
N THR A 64 -0.19 14.00 0.32
CA THR A 64 -0.99 14.99 1.03
C THR A 64 -0.59 15.18 2.49
N VAL A 65 0.48 14.52 2.95
CA VAL A 65 0.91 14.60 4.35
C VAL A 65 1.17 16.05 4.82
N ARG A 66 1.68 16.93 3.95
CA ARG A 66 1.90 18.35 4.27
C ARG A 66 0.63 19.20 4.25
N THR A 67 -0.49 18.64 3.78
CA THR A 67 -1.79 19.33 3.68
C THR A 67 -2.92 18.44 4.19
N PRO A 68 -2.86 17.97 5.46
CA PRO A 68 -3.82 17.02 6.02
C PRO A 68 -5.26 17.54 5.99
N GLU A 69 -5.46 18.87 5.99
CA GLU A 69 -6.77 19.52 5.92
C GLU A 69 -7.59 19.14 4.67
N THR A 70 -6.97 18.60 3.63
CA THR A 70 -7.65 18.05 2.46
C THR A 70 -8.56 16.88 2.82
N TYR A 71 -8.28 16.20 3.96
CA TYR A 71 -9.04 15.06 4.47
C TYR A 71 -10.03 15.40 5.61
N ARG A 72 -10.35 16.69 5.89
CA ARG A 72 -11.29 17.07 6.95
C ARG A 72 -12.65 16.37 6.89
N GLY A 73 -13.06 15.91 5.72
CA GLY A 73 -14.28 15.12 5.53
C GLY A 73 -14.19 13.67 6.03
N ASN A 74 -12.97 13.17 6.29
CA ASN A 74 -12.69 11.83 6.82
C ASN A 74 -11.83 11.97 8.08
N GLN A 75 -12.46 11.96 9.26
CA GLN A 75 -11.77 12.20 10.54
C GLN A 75 -10.61 11.24 10.81
N MET A 76 -10.69 9.98 10.40
CA MET A 76 -9.61 9.02 10.64
C MET A 76 -8.39 9.32 9.75
N ALA A 77 -8.63 9.62 8.47
CA ALA A 77 -7.55 10.00 7.55
C ALA A 77 -6.90 11.32 7.96
N TYR A 78 -7.71 12.32 8.30
CA TYR A 78 -7.25 13.62 8.76
C TYR A 78 -6.36 13.49 10.00
N ALA A 79 -6.86 12.84 11.06
CA ALA A 79 -6.10 12.67 12.30
C ALA A 79 -4.81 11.85 12.09
N GLY A 80 -4.84 10.80 11.26
CA GLY A 80 -3.66 10.01 10.96
C GLY A 80 -2.61 10.78 10.16
N LEU A 81 -3.04 11.69 9.26
CA LEU A 81 -2.12 12.56 8.51
C LEU A 81 -1.56 13.71 9.38
N GLU A 82 -2.38 14.33 10.24
CA GLU A 82 -1.87 15.31 11.22
C GLU A 82 -0.81 14.68 12.12
N TYR A 83 -1.10 13.50 12.68
CA TYR A 83 -0.16 12.75 13.51
C TYR A 83 1.12 12.40 12.72
N ALA A 84 0.99 11.94 11.46
CA ALA A 84 2.13 11.63 10.62
C ALA A 84 3.00 12.88 10.35
N LEU A 85 2.38 14.03 10.09
CA LEU A 85 3.12 15.29 9.87
C LEU A 85 3.91 15.73 11.11
N GLU A 86 3.40 15.47 12.32
CA GLU A 86 4.08 15.79 13.59
C GLU A 86 5.25 14.83 13.88
N GLU A 87 5.12 13.55 13.50
CA GLU A 87 6.10 12.51 13.81
C GLU A 87 7.22 12.36 12.77
N LEU A 88 6.99 12.81 11.53
CA LEU A 88 7.96 12.67 10.44
C LEU A 88 9.02 13.77 10.48
N SER A 89 10.26 13.40 10.29
CA SER A 89 11.34 14.34 10.05
C SER A 89 11.23 15.00 8.67
N GLU A 90 11.87 16.16 8.49
CA GLU A 90 11.89 16.83 7.19
C GLU A 90 12.56 15.99 6.09
N ASP A 91 13.54 15.15 6.43
CA ASP A 91 14.13 14.19 5.49
C ASP A 91 13.11 13.15 5.01
N GLN A 92 12.31 12.62 5.92
CA GLN A 92 11.25 11.66 5.60
C GLN A 92 10.13 12.29 4.76
N LEU A 93 9.72 13.52 5.10
CA LEU A 93 8.76 14.30 4.32
C LEU A 93 9.29 14.59 2.91
N THR A 94 10.56 14.97 2.79
CA THR A 94 11.20 15.21 1.50
C THR A 94 11.27 13.93 0.66
N TRP A 95 11.53 12.78 1.28
CA TRP A 95 11.52 11.51 0.59
C TRP A 95 10.12 11.17 0.05
N LEU A 96 9.05 11.33 0.87
CA LEU A 96 7.67 11.12 0.41
C LEU A 96 7.29 12.04 -0.75
N ASP A 97 7.71 13.31 -0.69
CA ASP A 97 7.50 14.29 -1.78
C ASP A 97 8.24 13.91 -3.08
N SER A 98 9.38 13.20 -2.97
CA SER A 98 10.20 12.80 -4.11
C SER A 98 9.72 11.53 -4.82
N LEU A 99 8.77 10.79 -4.22
CA LEU A 99 8.27 9.55 -4.80
C LEU A 99 7.57 9.78 -6.14
N PRO A 100 7.87 8.97 -7.17
CA PRO A 100 7.22 9.09 -8.46
C PRO A 100 5.76 8.62 -8.38
N ARG A 101 4.88 9.23 -9.19
CA ARG A 101 3.49 8.75 -9.30
C ARG A 101 3.40 7.36 -9.94
N LYS A 102 4.29 7.06 -10.88
CA LYS A 102 4.37 5.77 -11.60
C LYS A 102 5.81 5.33 -11.72
N ALA A 103 6.00 4.03 -11.77
CA ALA A 103 7.29 3.41 -12.04
C ALA A 103 7.11 2.16 -12.90
N THR A 104 8.21 1.62 -13.41
CA THR A 104 8.25 0.30 -14.04
C THR A 104 9.24 -0.59 -13.30
N VAL A 105 9.01 -1.89 -13.34
CA VAL A 105 9.87 -2.91 -12.74
C VAL A 105 9.96 -4.13 -13.68
N GLY A 106 10.89 -5.04 -13.40
CA GLY A 106 11.04 -6.27 -14.19
C GLY A 106 11.44 -5.98 -15.64
N ASP A 107 12.54 -5.24 -15.83
CA ASP A 107 13.02 -4.79 -17.16
C ASP A 107 11.96 -3.98 -17.92
N ASP A 108 11.30 -3.06 -17.21
CA ASP A 108 10.23 -2.18 -17.70
C ASP A 108 8.97 -2.89 -18.20
N ARG A 109 8.79 -4.16 -17.84
CA ARG A 109 7.64 -4.96 -18.30
C ARG A 109 6.39 -4.82 -17.45
N PHE A 110 6.51 -4.31 -16.21
CA PHE A 110 5.38 -4.17 -15.28
C PHE A 110 5.25 -2.72 -14.81
N MET A 111 4.09 -2.13 -15.05
CA MET A 111 3.76 -0.80 -14.56
C MET A 111 3.33 -0.86 -13.08
N ILE A 112 3.80 0.09 -12.28
CA ILE A 112 3.42 0.28 -10.88
C ILE A 112 2.80 1.68 -10.74
N VAL A 113 1.61 1.75 -10.18
CA VAL A 113 0.93 3.02 -9.87
C VAL A 113 0.02 2.81 -8.66
N HIS A 114 -0.14 3.82 -7.80
CA HIS A 114 -0.97 3.64 -6.61
C HIS A 114 -2.47 3.55 -6.93
N ASP A 115 -2.95 4.40 -7.82
CA ASP A 115 -4.35 4.58 -8.21
C ASP A 115 -4.58 4.23 -9.70
N HIS A 116 -5.60 4.83 -10.31
CA HIS A 116 -5.83 4.64 -11.75
C HIS A 116 -4.67 5.22 -12.59
N PRO A 117 -4.19 4.52 -13.65
CA PRO A 117 -3.03 4.94 -14.42
C PRO A 117 -3.06 6.38 -14.95
N GLU A 118 -4.22 6.92 -15.30
CA GLU A 118 -4.34 8.28 -15.82
C GLU A 118 -5.09 9.24 -14.90
N ILE A 119 -6.05 8.74 -14.11
CA ILE A 119 -6.95 9.58 -13.31
C ILE A 119 -6.53 9.48 -11.86
N GLN A 120 -5.81 10.48 -11.38
CA GLN A 120 -5.33 10.54 -10.00
C GLN A 120 -6.48 10.43 -8.98
N ASP A 121 -6.23 9.70 -7.88
CA ASP A 121 -7.17 9.45 -6.77
C ASP A 121 -8.44 8.65 -7.15
N ARG A 122 -8.48 8.07 -8.35
CA ARG A 122 -9.61 7.25 -8.76
C ARG A 122 -9.47 5.82 -8.23
N TYR A 123 -10.45 5.40 -7.45
CA TYR A 123 -10.59 4.01 -7.03
C TYR A 123 -10.84 3.09 -8.24
N VAL A 124 -10.09 2.00 -8.31
CA VAL A 124 -10.30 0.92 -9.28
C VAL A 124 -10.69 -0.34 -8.51
N MET A 125 -12.00 -0.53 -8.35
CA MET A 125 -12.55 -1.70 -7.66
C MET A 125 -12.41 -2.98 -8.52
N PRO A 126 -12.45 -4.18 -7.94
CA PRO A 126 -12.32 -5.44 -8.68
C PRO A 126 -13.15 -5.51 -9.97
N HIS A 127 -14.42 -5.13 -9.92
CA HIS A 127 -15.32 -5.14 -11.10
C HIS A 127 -14.93 -4.16 -12.21
N MET A 128 -13.96 -3.27 -11.97
CA MET A 128 -13.47 -2.29 -12.94
C MET A 128 -12.16 -2.74 -13.59
N PHE A 129 -11.52 -3.82 -13.14
CA PHE A 129 -10.20 -4.26 -13.62
C PHE A 129 -10.17 -4.46 -15.13
N SER A 130 -11.25 -5.01 -15.70
CA SER A 130 -11.34 -5.21 -17.14
C SER A 130 -11.14 -3.93 -17.98
N SER A 131 -11.40 -2.75 -17.41
CA SER A 131 -11.14 -1.46 -18.08
C SER A 131 -9.66 -1.07 -18.13
N LEU A 132 -8.81 -1.74 -17.37
CA LEU A 132 -7.39 -1.44 -17.29
C LEU A 132 -6.54 -2.14 -18.37
N TRP A 133 -7.07 -3.13 -19.07
CA TRP A 133 -6.32 -3.87 -20.08
C TRP A 133 -5.75 -2.99 -21.19
N SER A 134 -6.42 -1.88 -21.54
CA SER A 134 -5.92 -0.90 -22.52
C SER A 134 -4.68 -0.13 -22.07
N TYR A 135 -4.39 -0.10 -20.76
CA TYR A 135 -3.20 0.57 -20.20
C TYR A 135 -1.98 -0.34 -20.12
N VAL A 136 -2.15 -1.62 -20.37
CA VAL A 136 -1.08 -2.63 -20.33
C VAL A 136 -0.80 -3.28 -21.68
N GLU A 137 -1.13 -2.61 -22.79
CA GLU A 137 -0.86 -3.13 -24.14
C GLU A 137 0.65 -3.30 -24.41
N GLU A 138 1.47 -2.41 -23.83
CA GLU A 138 2.94 -2.43 -23.92
C GLU A 138 3.62 -3.07 -22.71
N TYR A 139 2.84 -3.60 -21.74
CA TYR A 139 3.34 -4.19 -20.50
C TYR A 139 2.83 -5.62 -20.32
N ASP A 140 3.56 -6.41 -19.55
CA ASP A 140 3.10 -7.72 -19.12
C ASP A 140 2.17 -7.64 -17.90
N GLY A 141 2.10 -6.49 -17.24
CA GLY A 141 1.16 -6.29 -16.15
C GLY A 141 1.17 -4.92 -15.50
N LEU A 142 0.23 -4.74 -14.58
CA LEU A 142 0.03 -3.54 -13.78
C LEU A 142 -0.26 -3.93 -12.34
N ALA A 143 0.47 -3.31 -11.40
CA ALA A 143 0.16 -3.34 -9.98
C ALA A 143 -0.38 -1.98 -9.53
N LEU A 144 -1.49 -2.01 -8.77
CA LEU A 144 -2.14 -0.84 -8.16
C LEU A 144 -2.58 -1.14 -6.73
N GLY A 145 -2.83 -0.10 -5.93
CA GLY A 145 -3.27 -0.17 -4.53
C GLY A 145 -4.58 0.59 -4.28
N HIS A 146 -4.56 1.53 -3.31
CA HIS A 146 -5.58 2.55 -3.05
C HIS A 146 -6.94 2.05 -2.55
N THR A 147 -7.47 0.96 -3.09
CA THR A 147 -8.76 0.42 -2.65
C THR A 147 -8.68 -0.41 -1.39
N HIS A 148 -7.49 -0.93 -1.06
CA HIS A 148 -7.22 -1.91 0.01
C HIS A 148 -7.98 -3.24 -0.17
N VAL A 149 -8.46 -3.52 -1.39
CA VAL A 149 -9.17 -4.75 -1.75
C VAL A 149 -8.25 -5.61 -2.58
N GLN A 150 -7.84 -6.75 -2.04
CA GLN A 150 -6.93 -7.66 -2.72
C GLN A 150 -7.62 -8.29 -3.94
N HIS A 151 -7.02 -8.16 -5.12
CA HIS A 151 -7.58 -8.71 -6.34
C HIS A 151 -6.53 -8.95 -7.42
N LYS A 152 -6.75 -9.93 -8.30
CA LYS A 152 -5.98 -10.13 -9.51
C LYS A 152 -6.84 -10.59 -10.68
N GLU A 153 -6.44 -10.21 -11.89
CA GLU A 153 -6.95 -10.77 -13.14
C GLU A 153 -5.78 -11.18 -14.05
N VAL A 154 -5.95 -12.24 -14.80
CA VAL A 154 -4.95 -12.71 -15.78
C VAL A 154 -5.67 -12.90 -17.12
N ASP A 155 -5.12 -12.29 -18.18
CA ASP A 155 -5.64 -12.44 -19.53
C ASP A 155 -4.49 -12.34 -20.55
N GLY A 156 -4.50 -13.26 -21.53
CA GLY A 156 -3.55 -13.23 -22.67
C GLY A 156 -2.07 -13.23 -22.27
N GLY A 157 -1.70 -13.80 -21.10
CA GLY A 157 -0.33 -13.80 -20.60
C GLY A 157 0.09 -12.49 -19.94
N ARG A 158 -0.88 -11.64 -19.58
CA ARG A 158 -0.71 -10.38 -18.81
C ARG A 158 -1.43 -10.48 -17.48
N VAL A 159 -1.02 -9.65 -16.51
CA VAL A 159 -1.61 -9.65 -15.16
C VAL A 159 -1.94 -8.24 -14.69
N LEU A 160 -3.10 -8.11 -14.06
CA LEU A 160 -3.50 -6.93 -13.27
C LEU A 160 -3.59 -7.38 -11.81
N VAL A 161 -2.99 -6.62 -10.89
CA VAL A 161 -2.99 -6.99 -9.47
C VAL A 161 -3.17 -5.77 -8.57
N ASN A 162 -4.01 -5.92 -7.56
CA ASN A 162 -3.98 -5.13 -6.34
C ASN A 162 -3.51 -6.07 -5.22
N PRO A 163 -2.35 -5.85 -4.60
CA PRO A 163 -1.86 -6.73 -3.54
C PRO A 163 -2.69 -6.66 -2.25
N GLY A 164 -3.70 -5.78 -2.21
CA GLY A 164 -4.43 -5.45 -0.99
C GLY A 164 -3.66 -4.48 -0.10
N SER A 165 -4.09 -4.33 1.13
CA SER A 165 -3.45 -3.44 2.10
C SER A 165 -2.68 -4.24 3.16
N VAL A 166 -1.44 -3.82 3.41
CA VAL A 166 -0.66 -4.28 4.55
C VAL A 166 -1.29 -3.79 5.86
N GLY A 167 -1.59 -2.49 5.93
CA GLY A 167 -1.91 -1.82 7.18
C GLY A 167 -3.39 -1.61 7.50
N GLN A 168 -4.27 -1.67 6.50
CA GLN A 168 -5.70 -1.41 6.68
C GLN A 168 -6.54 -2.10 5.59
N PRO A 169 -6.66 -3.43 5.58
CA PRO A 169 -7.55 -4.16 4.65
C PRO A 169 -9.00 -3.66 4.70
N ARG A 170 -9.71 -3.69 3.55
CA ARG A 170 -11.11 -3.22 3.40
C ARG A 170 -11.96 -4.21 2.60
N ASP A 171 -11.68 -5.46 2.72
CA ASP A 171 -12.34 -6.56 2.01
C ASP A 171 -12.85 -7.65 2.96
N GLU A 172 -13.23 -7.23 4.18
CA GLU A 172 -13.81 -8.08 5.24
C GLU A 172 -12.84 -9.17 5.75
N ASP A 173 -11.53 -9.00 5.49
CA ASP A 173 -10.47 -9.87 5.99
C ASP A 173 -9.47 -9.04 6.80
N GLN A 174 -9.37 -9.30 8.10
CA GLN A 174 -8.48 -8.56 9.01
C GLN A 174 -6.98 -8.80 8.78
N ARG A 175 -6.63 -9.84 8.01
CA ARG A 175 -5.23 -10.22 7.77
C ARG A 175 -4.53 -9.22 6.85
N ALA A 176 -3.30 -8.87 7.18
CA ALA A 176 -2.44 -8.07 6.31
C ALA A 176 -2.25 -8.76 4.95
N ALA A 177 -2.30 -7.99 3.88
CA ALA A 177 -2.25 -8.51 2.51
C ALA A 177 -0.96 -8.09 1.81
N TYR A 178 -0.45 -8.99 0.97
CA TYR A 178 0.64 -8.73 0.02
C TYR A 178 0.53 -9.69 -1.17
N ALA A 179 1.38 -9.49 -2.19
CA ALA A 179 1.43 -10.40 -3.33
C ALA A 179 2.88 -10.71 -3.73
N VAL A 180 3.08 -11.80 -4.43
CA VAL A 180 4.36 -12.14 -5.07
C VAL A 180 4.13 -12.29 -6.57
N LEU A 181 4.80 -11.45 -7.35
CA LEU A 181 4.81 -11.47 -8.81
C LEU A 181 6.03 -12.25 -9.31
N ASP A 182 5.80 -13.25 -10.14
CA ASP A 182 6.85 -13.89 -10.92
C ASP A 182 6.87 -13.34 -12.34
N THR A 183 7.96 -12.64 -12.70
CA THR A 183 8.09 -11.96 -13.99
C THR A 183 8.38 -12.90 -15.15
N GLU A 184 8.85 -14.12 -14.89
CA GLU A 184 9.17 -15.11 -15.94
C GLU A 184 7.89 -15.82 -16.40
N THR A 185 7.06 -16.22 -15.44
CA THR A 185 5.79 -16.90 -15.71
C THR A 185 4.61 -15.95 -15.87
N VAL A 186 4.81 -14.65 -15.61
CA VAL A 186 3.75 -13.62 -15.56
C VAL A 186 2.59 -14.06 -14.67
N SER A 187 2.91 -14.51 -13.47
CA SER A 187 1.95 -15.01 -12.50
C SER A 187 2.05 -14.24 -11.17
N VAL A 188 0.94 -14.19 -10.45
CA VAL A 188 0.85 -13.53 -9.14
C VAL A 188 0.21 -14.45 -8.13
N ASP A 189 0.86 -14.60 -6.98
CA ASP A 189 0.31 -15.25 -5.80
C ASP A 189 -0.12 -14.21 -4.77
N LEU A 190 -1.37 -14.30 -4.31
CA LEU A 190 -1.94 -13.42 -3.28
C LEU A 190 -1.77 -14.09 -1.91
N HIS A 191 -1.30 -13.32 -0.93
CA HIS A 191 -1.00 -13.79 0.42
C HIS A 191 -1.74 -12.98 1.48
N ARG A 192 -1.99 -13.62 2.62
CA ARG A 192 -2.62 -13.01 3.80
C ARG A 192 -1.98 -13.56 5.06
N VAL A 193 -1.61 -12.68 5.98
CA VAL A 193 -0.98 -13.08 7.24
C VAL A 193 -1.64 -12.39 8.44
N ASN A 194 -1.82 -13.14 9.54
CA ASN A 194 -2.29 -12.57 10.81
C ASN A 194 -1.18 -11.77 11.47
N TYR A 195 -1.52 -10.63 12.04
CA TYR A 195 -0.59 -9.79 12.81
C TYR A 195 -1.22 -9.35 14.13
N ASP A 196 -0.46 -8.72 15.01
CA ASP A 196 -0.91 -8.26 16.33
C ASP A 196 -1.74 -6.97 16.23
N ILE A 197 -3.05 -7.12 15.97
CA ILE A 197 -4.00 -6.02 15.89
C ILE A 197 -4.18 -5.34 17.25
N ASP A 198 -4.15 -6.09 18.36
CA ASP A 198 -4.31 -5.53 19.70
C ASP A 198 -3.18 -4.54 20.03
N ARG A 199 -1.97 -4.82 19.57
CA ARG A 199 -0.83 -3.88 19.68
C ARG A 199 -1.12 -2.57 18.95
N VAL A 200 -1.76 -2.63 17.77
CA VAL A 200 -2.14 -1.43 17.01
C VAL A 200 -3.22 -0.64 17.75
N ILE A 201 -4.28 -1.32 18.21
CA ILE A 201 -5.38 -0.70 18.96
C ILE A 201 -4.84 0.03 20.21
N ASN A 202 -4.00 -0.65 20.99
CA ASN A 202 -3.42 -0.08 22.21
C ASN A 202 -2.59 1.18 21.89
N LYS A 203 -1.80 1.16 20.81
CA LYS A 203 -0.98 2.31 20.43
C LYS A 203 -1.83 3.46 19.89
N VAL A 204 -2.87 3.18 19.12
CA VAL A 204 -3.85 4.18 18.65
C VAL A 204 -4.45 4.93 19.84
N GLU A 205 -4.86 4.22 20.90
CA GLU A 205 -5.40 4.83 22.13
C GLU A 205 -4.33 5.62 22.91
N GLU A 206 -3.11 5.09 23.02
CA GLU A 206 -1.98 5.72 23.73
C GLU A 206 -1.66 7.10 23.13
N VAL A 207 -1.63 7.22 21.79
CA VAL A 207 -1.28 8.48 21.11
C VAL A 207 -2.48 9.38 20.84
N GLY A 208 -3.69 8.98 21.25
CA GLY A 208 -4.90 9.80 21.15
C GLY A 208 -5.52 9.87 19.75
N LEU A 209 -5.17 8.98 18.84
CA LEU A 209 -5.85 8.85 17.55
C LEU A 209 -7.30 8.36 17.74
N PRO A 210 -8.21 8.63 16.77
CA PRO A 210 -9.58 8.15 16.85
C PRO A 210 -9.64 6.62 17.01
N LYS A 211 -10.33 6.10 18.01
CA LYS A 211 -10.41 4.67 18.33
C LYS A 211 -10.75 3.79 17.12
N ARG A 212 -11.60 4.31 16.22
CA ARG A 212 -12.01 3.58 15.01
C ARG A 212 -10.84 3.29 14.05
N VAL A 213 -9.73 4.03 14.11
CA VAL A 213 -8.52 3.71 13.35
C VAL A 213 -8.03 2.30 13.67
N GLY A 214 -7.98 1.94 14.96
CA GLY A 214 -7.58 0.61 15.41
C GLY A 214 -8.70 -0.42 15.31
N THR A 215 -9.92 -0.09 15.79
CA THR A 215 -11.00 -1.10 15.91
C THR A 215 -11.52 -1.61 14.57
N ARG A 216 -11.46 -0.82 13.48
CA ARG A 216 -11.83 -1.28 12.14
C ARG A 216 -10.92 -2.39 11.59
N LEU A 217 -9.72 -2.53 12.13
CA LEU A 217 -8.78 -3.58 11.73
C LEU A 217 -9.27 -4.98 12.14
N LEU A 218 -10.17 -5.07 13.13
CA LEU A 218 -10.72 -6.33 13.61
C LEU A 218 -11.67 -7.02 12.62
N ASP A 219 -12.24 -6.26 11.70
CA ASP A 219 -13.20 -6.77 10.72
C ASP A 219 -12.80 -6.49 9.25
N GLY A 220 -11.68 -5.79 9.04
CA GLY A 220 -11.22 -5.46 7.69
C GLY A 220 -12.14 -4.52 6.92
N SER A 221 -12.71 -3.50 7.61
CA SER A 221 -13.71 -2.56 7.05
C SER A 221 -13.15 -1.15 6.72
#